data_5a1ad01ca4b4fa52c3e16972661bfd79
#
_entry.id   5a1ad01ca4b4fa52c3e16972661bfd79
#
_cell.length_a   1.000
_cell.length_b   1.000
_cell.length_c   1.000
_cell.angle_alpha   90.00
_cell.angle_beta   90.00
_cell.angle_gamma   90.00
#
_symmetry.space_group_name_H-M   'P 1'
#
loop_
_entity.id
_entity.type
_entity.pdbx_description
1 polymer ?
#
loop_
_entity_poly.entity_id
_entity_poly.type
_entity_poly.pdbx_seq_one_letter_code
_entity_poly.pdbx_strand_id
1 'polypeptide(L)'
;MSVKALQDYNSVSKYARYDAEKKRRETWVESIERVKAMHLRRYPQITKEIEWAFEQSKQKKVLGSQRALQFGGKPIEKKNARIYNCLSRDTEFITSEGVKTFADFNDGDSIIVLSHTGQWQNAIVKSYGEDQLYEIKINRGGKDHIVSATRNHRWLNKQGEFIDHIEEEEQLAFGPSVFSEFDYEESDPLTRLYWCYGYVYGDGSLYKDQNGKRRWSGARLCGNEIKYENRFLEHGFASSSSASLEGDVIVYTGKYLKTTPDPSKDSPELIRAFVAGYLAADGTKSRSFKWGSSHGKLSPYESIQATGQSSVDFIRKCFPVAGVYIVSEKDLSDQETNYGKRSTPTVKFNIVSAFGKTAKSFRVTEITPTQVEEVWCLEVENDQSFMLSFGLPTGNCIASYCDRPRFFQECFWLLLCGCGTGFSVQKHHVDKLPDFSPMWLSRDKLPQKIYAIPDTIEGWADSLGVLLSSFFGSVDFP
;
A
#
# COMPACT_ATOMS: atom_id res chain seq x y z
N MET A 1 5.34 37.15 -12.95
CA MET A 1 5.55 36.27 -14.14
C MET A 1 4.19 36.09 -14.79
N SER A 2 4.06 36.18 -16.11
CA SER A 2 2.75 35.96 -16.75
C SER A 2 2.37 34.48 -16.68
N VAL A 3 1.07 34.16 -16.63
CA VAL A 3 0.56 32.78 -16.61
C VAL A 3 1.16 31.96 -17.77
N LYS A 4 1.29 32.57 -18.93
CA LYS A 4 1.91 31.92 -20.10
C LYS A 4 3.37 31.56 -19.85
N ALA A 5 4.17 32.45 -19.25
CA ALA A 5 5.56 32.18 -18.94
C ALA A 5 5.72 31.05 -17.92
N LEU A 6 4.83 30.94 -16.92
CA LEU A 6 4.80 29.86 -15.95
C LEU A 6 4.43 28.52 -16.60
N GLN A 7 3.44 28.51 -17.48
CA GLN A 7 3.06 27.32 -18.25
C GLN A 7 4.21 26.82 -19.13
N ASP A 8 4.89 27.74 -19.83
CA ASP A 8 6.01 27.38 -20.71
C ASP A 8 7.21 26.87 -19.89
N TYR A 9 7.50 27.49 -18.74
CA TYR A 9 8.53 27.02 -17.83
C TYR A 9 8.25 25.59 -17.31
N ASN A 10 7.03 25.33 -16.83
CA ASN A 10 6.64 24.00 -16.36
C ASN A 10 6.72 22.95 -17.48
N SER A 11 6.28 23.28 -18.68
CA SER A 11 6.36 22.39 -19.82
C SER A 11 7.81 22.03 -20.17
N VAL A 12 8.68 23.03 -20.24
CA VAL A 12 10.09 22.83 -20.60
C VAL A 12 10.85 22.10 -19.50
N SER A 13 10.61 22.44 -18.23
CA SER A 13 11.34 21.83 -17.10
C SER A 13 10.98 20.38 -16.83
N LYS A 14 9.70 20.00 -16.99
CA LYS A 14 9.20 18.68 -16.58
C LYS A 14 8.93 17.70 -17.72
N TYR A 15 8.47 18.17 -18.88
CA TYR A 15 7.93 17.31 -19.94
C TYR A 15 8.67 17.37 -21.28
N ALA A 16 9.38 18.46 -21.55
CA ALA A 16 10.09 18.64 -22.82
C ALA A 16 11.37 17.81 -22.86
N ARG A 17 11.58 17.09 -23.95
CA ARG A 17 12.81 16.33 -24.19
C ARG A 17 13.94 17.25 -24.64
N TYR A 18 15.16 16.82 -24.36
CA TYR A 18 16.34 17.46 -24.90
C TYR A 18 16.52 17.05 -26.36
N ASP A 19 16.58 18.03 -27.24
CA ASP A 19 16.87 17.88 -28.68
C ASP A 19 18.38 18.13 -28.86
N ALA A 20 19.12 17.06 -29.17
CA ALA A 20 20.57 17.12 -29.29
C ALA A 20 21.02 17.91 -30.52
N GLU A 21 20.23 17.94 -31.60
CA GLU A 21 20.52 18.69 -32.83
C GLU A 21 20.36 20.20 -32.60
N LYS A 22 19.28 20.57 -31.90
CA LYS A 22 18.99 21.96 -31.55
C LYS A 22 19.71 22.44 -30.29
N LYS A 23 20.36 21.53 -29.52
CA LYS A 23 21.06 21.79 -28.26
C LYS A 23 20.18 22.50 -27.22
N ARG A 24 18.87 22.20 -27.21
CA ARG A 24 17.90 22.72 -26.24
C ARG A 24 16.76 21.75 -26.01
N ARG A 25 15.96 22.00 -24.98
CA ARG A 25 14.71 21.25 -24.78
C ARG A 25 13.65 21.67 -25.83
N GLU A 26 12.74 20.75 -26.12
CA GLU A 26 11.57 20.99 -26.95
C GLU A 26 10.73 22.14 -26.42
N THR A 27 10.10 22.89 -27.32
CA THR A 27 9.00 23.78 -26.98
C THR A 27 7.71 22.99 -26.76
N TRP A 28 6.67 23.62 -26.19
CA TRP A 28 5.33 23.02 -26.06
C TRP A 28 4.83 22.46 -27.41
N VAL A 29 4.90 23.26 -28.46
CA VAL A 29 4.44 22.86 -29.80
C VAL A 29 5.23 21.67 -30.32
N GLU A 30 6.55 21.63 -30.16
CA GLU A 30 7.39 20.52 -30.59
C GLU A 30 7.07 19.23 -29.86
N SER A 31 6.82 19.30 -28.53
CA SER A 31 6.40 18.15 -27.75
C SER A 31 5.04 17.60 -28.20
N ILE A 32 4.06 18.47 -28.46
CA ILE A 32 2.75 18.12 -29.02
C ILE A 32 2.87 17.48 -30.40
N GLU A 33 3.67 18.05 -31.28
CA GLU A 33 3.87 17.51 -32.63
C GLU A 33 4.55 16.14 -32.63
N ARG A 34 5.50 15.91 -31.72
CA ARG A 34 6.14 14.59 -31.58
C ARG A 34 5.12 13.52 -31.17
N VAL A 35 4.24 13.82 -30.23
CA VAL A 35 3.20 12.88 -29.77
C VAL A 35 2.14 12.70 -30.87
N LYS A 36 1.71 13.78 -31.56
CA LYS A 36 0.79 13.71 -32.68
C LYS A 36 1.31 12.79 -33.79
N ALA A 37 2.58 12.97 -34.16
CA ALA A 37 3.22 12.15 -35.19
C ALA A 37 3.24 10.65 -34.82
N MET A 38 3.42 10.32 -33.55
CA MET A 38 3.30 8.95 -33.07
C MET A 38 1.88 8.40 -33.30
N HIS A 39 0.85 9.14 -32.92
CA HIS A 39 -0.54 8.70 -33.09
C HIS A 39 -0.93 8.57 -34.57
N LEU A 40 -0.53 9.51 -35.42
CA LEU A 40 -0.79 9.44 -36.86
C LEU A 40 -0.18 8.20 -37.53
N ARG A 41 1.03 7.81 -37.10
CA ARG A 41 1.65 6.57 -37.60
C ARG A 41 0.91 5.32 -37.14
N ARG A 42 0.39 5.32 -35.91
CA ARG A 42 -0.27 4.16 -35.31
C ARG A 42 -1.72 4.01 -35.74
N TYR A 43 -2.41 5.14 -35.96
CA TYR A 43 -3.85 5.18 -36.24
C TYR A 43 -4.17 6.04 -37.46
N PRO A 44 -3.68 5.67 -38.67
CA PRO A 44 -3.88 6.47 -39.88
C PRO A 44 -5.35 6.58 -40.31
N GLN A 45 -6.21 5.64 -39.85
CA GLN A 45 -7.64 5.61 -40.17
C GLN A 45 -8.46 6.74 -39.54
N ILE A 46 -7.95 7.39 -38.47
CA ILE A 46 -8.61 8.50 -37.75
C ILE A 46 -7.74 9.77 -37.79
N THR A 47 -7.05 10.01 -38.88
CA THR A 47 -6.11 11.13 -39.05
C THR A 47 -6.76 12.47 -38.73
N LYS A 48 -7.98 12.74 -39.25
CA LYS A 48 -8.69 14.02 -39.08
C LYS A 48 -9.00 14.31 -37.61
N GLU A 49 -9.44 13.31 -36.89
CA GLU A 49 -9.76 13.39 -35.45
C GLU A 49 -8.48 13.66 -34.63
N ILE A 50 -7.39 12.96 -34.96
CA ILE A 50 -6.08 13.18 -34.33
C ILE A 50 -5.59 14.61 -34.59
N GLU A 51 -5.60 15.06 -35.84
CA GLU A 51 -5.18 16.42 -36.19
C GLU A 51 -5.99 17.48 -35.44
N TRP A 52 -7.32 17.32 -35.40
CA TRP A 52 -8.20 18.22 -34.66
C TRP A 52 -7.89 18.24 -33.16
N ALA A 53 -7.77 17.07 -32.53
CA ALA A 53 -7.51 16.95 -31.10
C ALA A 53 -6.16 17.57 -30.69
N PHE A 54 -5.12 17.29 -31.47
CA PHE A 54 -3.78 17.85 -31.22
C PHE A 54 -3.68 19.35 -31.51
N GLU A 55 -4.50 19.89 -32.41
CA GLU A 55 -4.62 21.33 -32.58
C GLU A 55 -5.21 22.02 -31.35
N GLN A 56 -6.22 21.42 -30.69
CA GLN A 56 -6.73 21.92 -29.44
C GLN A 56 -5.65 21.87 -28.33
N SER A 57 -4.83 20.81 -28.32
CA SER A 57 -3.71 20.67 -27.37
C SER A 57 -2.61 21.71 -27.60
N LYS A 58 -2.27 22.04 -28.85
CA LYS A 58 -1.33 23.15 -29.15
C LYS A 58 -1.81 24.50 -28.62
N GLN A 59 -3.12 24.75 -28.73
CA GLN A 59 -3.75 25.95 -28.23
C GLN A 59 -3.94 25.94 -26.70
N LYS A 60 -3.47 24.89 -26.02
CA LYS A 60 -3.61 24.67 -24.57
C LYS A 60 -5.07 24.64 -24.06
N LYS A 61 -6.02 24.29 -24.93
CA LYS A 61 -7.43 24.11 -24.58
C LYS A 61 -7.70 22.74 -23.96
N VAL A 62 -6.92 21.74 -24.34
CA VAL A 62 -6.97 20.38 -23.84
C VAL A 62 -5.55 19.93 -23.55
N LEU A 63 -5.36 19.29 -22.41
CA LEU A 63 -4.11 18.67 -22.01
C LEU A 63 -4.27 17.15 -22.10
N GLY A 64 -3.51 16.50 -22.96
CA GLY A 64 -3.38 15.04 -22.98
C GLY A 64 -2.53 14.53 -21.84
N SER A 65 -2.36 13.22 -21.75
CA SER A 65 -1.50 12.61 -20.74
C SER A 65 -0.11 13.25 -20.72
N GLN A 66 0.29 13.76 -19.58
CA GLN A 66 1.61 14.38 -19.39
C GLN A 66 2.74 13.36 -19.60
N ARG A 67 2.51 12.09 -19.27
CA ARG A 67 3.45 11.00 -19.57
C ARG A 67 3.60 10.77 -21.07
N ALA A 68 2.53 10.90 -21.84
CA ALA A 68 2.64 10.86 -23.31
C ALA A 68 3.51 12.01 -23.84
N LEU A 69 3.42 13.21 -23.24
CA LEU A 69 4.31 14.32 -23.57
C LEU A 69 5.77 14.02 -23.19
N GLN A 70 5.99 13.37 -22.06
CA GLN A 70 7.33 13.04 -21.58
C GLN A 70 7.96 11.90 -22.40
N PHE A 71 7.24 10.82 -22.66
CA PHE A 71 7.77 9.57 -23.22
C PHE A 71 7.34 9.29 -24.67
N GLY A 72 6.27 9.91 -25.18
CA GLY A 72 5.72 9.65 -26.53
C GLY A 72 6.73 9.81 -27.66
N GLY A 73 6.57 9.05 -28.76
CA GLY A 73 7.41 9.02 -29.94
C GLY A 73 8.29 7.79 -30.07
N LYS A 74 9.42 7.89 -30.77
CA LYS A 74 10.29 6.75 -31.14
C LYS A 74 10.62 5.76 -30.02
N PRO A 75 10.89 6.13 -28.74
CA PRO A 75 11.17 5.15 -27.70
C PRO A 75 9.99 4.22 -27.41
N ILE A 76 8.76 4.78 -27.33
CA ILE A 76 7.55 3.98 -27.14
C ILE A 76 7.25 3.14 -28.39
N GLU A 77 7.34 3.72 -29.58
CA GLU A 77 7.04 3.02 -30.84
C GLU A 77 8.00 1.85 -31.13
N LYS A 78 9.31 2.05 -30.91
CA LYS A 78 10.31 1.01 -31.17
C LYS A 78 10.21 -0.18 -30.23
N LYS A 79 9.82 0.06 -28.98
CA LYS A 79 9.73 -0.98 -27.93
C LYS A 79 8.30 -1.45 -27.66
N ASN A 80 7.31 -0.87 -28.36
CA ASN A 80 5.88 -1.04 -28.04
C ASN A 80 5.59 -0.83 -26.53
N ALA A 81 6.38 0.03 -25.88
CA ALA A 81 6.36 0.23 -24.45
C ALA A 81 5.04 0.88 -24.00
N ARG A 82 4.43 0.33 -23.00
CA ARG A 82 3.25 0.89 -22.32
C ARG A 82 3.72 1.82 -21.21
N ILE A 83 2.89 2.80 -20.84
CA ILE A 83 3.22 3.81 -19.82
C ILE A 83 2.51 3.45 -18.51
N TYR A 84 2.60 2.19 -18.07
CA TYR A 84 2.02 1.73 -16.82
C TYR A 84 3.09 1.50 -15.77
N ASN A 85 2.68 1.60 -14.50
CA ASN A 85 3.53 1.32 -13.34
C ASN A 85 3.26 -0.11 -12.90
N CYS A 86 4.08 -1.05 -13.31
CA CYS A 86 3.80 -2.46 -13.10
C CYS A 86 4.97 -3.20 -12.45
N LEU A 87 4.68 -4.38 -11.96
CA LEU A 87 5.58 -5.31 -11.30
C LEU A 87 5.58 -6.66 -12.04
N SER A 88 6.55 -7.51 -11.73
CA SER A 88 6.57 -8.89 -12.21
C SER A 88 5.46 -9.73 -11.59
N ARG A 89 5.10 -10.82 -12.26
CA ARG A 89 4.02 -11.73 -11.85
C ARG A 89 4.29 -12.43 -10.51
N ASP A 90 5.53 -12.64 -10.16
CA ASP A 90 5.98 -13.30 -8.93
C ASP A 90 6.20 -12.34 -7.75
N THR A 91 5.92 -11.05 -7.94
CA THR A 91 6.03 -10.07 -6.86
C THR A 91 5.04 -10.37 -5.74
N GLU A 92 5.57 -10.49 -4.51
CA GLU A 92 4.81 -10.76 -3.31
C GLU A 92 4.24 -9.48 -2.67
N PHE A 93 2.95 -9.52 -2.31
CA PHE A 93 2.28 -8.41 -1.62
C PHE A 93 1.31 -8.92 -0.53
N ILE A 94 0.89 -8.00 0.35
CA ILE A 94 0.09 -8.33 1.54
C ILE A 94 -1.40 -8.19 1.23
N THR A 95 -2.13 -9.31 1.36
CA THR A 95 -3.59 -9.35 1.24
C THR A 95 -4.25 -9.72 2.56
N SER A 96 -5.59 -9.57 2.65
CA SER A 96 -6.37 -10.03 3.80
C SER A 96 -6.33 -11.56 3.97
N GLU A 97 -5.88 -12.31 2.97
CA GLU A 97 -5.65 -13.76 3.05
C GLU A 97 -4.20 -14.14 3.37
N GLY A 98 -3.32 -13.17 3.57
CA GLY A 98 -1.91 -13.32 3.80
C GLY A 98 -1.07 -12.83 2.63
N VAL A 99 0.21 -13.20 2.60
CA VAL A 99 1.11 -12.85 1.50
C VAL A 99 0.75 -13.68 0.27
N LYS A 100 0.58 -13.02 -0.86
CA LYS A 100 0.24 -13.59 -2.17
C LYS A 100 1.13 -12.98 -3.25
N THR A 101 1.15 -13.61 -4.41
CA THR A 101 1.79 -13.11 -5.64
C THR A 101 0.73 -12.78 -6.68
N PHE A 102 1.06 -12.05 -7.74
CA PHE A 102 0.13 -11.88 -8.86
C PHE A 102 -0.16 -13.22 -9.57
N ALA A 103 0.74 -14.22 -9.46
CA ALA A 103 0.54 -15.55 -10.02
C ALA A 103 -0.62 -16.32 -9.39
N ASP A 104 -1.03 -15.95 -8.17
CA ASP A 104 -2.16 -16.54 -7.46
C ASP A 104 -3.53 -16.07 -8.00
N PHE A 105 -3.56 -15.12 -8.94
CA PHE A 105 -4.76 -14.43 -9.39
C PHE A 105 -4.87 -14.38 -10.92
N ASN A 106 -6.10 -14.12 -11.39
CA ASN A 106 -6.40 -13.80 -12.78
C ASN A 106 -6.67 -12.32 -12.98
N ASP A 107 -6.53 -11.83 -14.23
CA ASP A 107 -6.93 -10.47 -14.59
C ASP A 107 -8.41 -10.22 -14.28
N GLY A 108 -8.69 -9.18 -13.49
CA GLY A 108 -10.02 -8.82 -13.06
C GLY A 108 -10.44 -9.35 -11.69
N ASP A 109 -9.65 -10.18 -11.02
CA ASP A 109 -9.97 -10.69 -9.70
C ASP A 109 -10.02 -9.54 -8.67
N SER A 110 -11.05 -9.58 -7.80
CA SER A 110 -11.21 -8.61 -6.70
C SER A 110 -10.61 -9.17 -5.42
N ILE A 111 -9.75 -8.38 -4.77
CA ILE A 111 -9.03 -8.75 -3.55
C ILE A 111 -9.02 -7.60 -2.54
N ILE A 112 -8.61 -7.89 -1.31
CA ILE A 112 -8.38 -6.88 -0.29
C ILE A 112 -6.89 -6.85 0.04
N VAL A 113 -6.27 -5.67 -0.02
CA VAL A 113 -4.83 -5.47 0.19
C VAL A 113 -4.54 -4.46 1.29
N LEU A 114 -3.35 -4.54 1.88
CA LEU A 114 -2.87 -3.57 2.85
C LEU A 114 -2.26 -2.38 2.11
N SER A 115 -2.74 -1.17 2.36
CA SER A 115 -2.21 0.06 1.77
C SER A 115 -1.04 0.65 2.55
N HIS A 116 -0.40 1.68 2.00
CA HIS A 116 0.65 2.44 2.69
C HIS A 116 0.16 3.16 3.95
N THR A 117 -1.15 3.38 4.09
CA THR A 117 -1.76 3.94 5.30
C THR A 117 -1.98 2.89 6.40
N GLY A 118 -1.67 1.63 6.12
CA GLY A 118 -1.89 0.53 7.06
C GLY A 118 -3.34 0.11 7.21
N GLN A 119 -4.20 0.45 6.24
CA GLN A 119 -5.61 0.10 6.19
C GLN A 119 -5.89 -0.91 5.08
N TRP A 120 -6.94 -1.72 5.25
CA TRP A 120 -7.44 -2.59 4.21
C TRP A 120 -8.14 -1.78 3.12
N GLN A 121 -7.82 -2.08 1.85
CA GLN A 121 -8.39 -1.44 0.67
C GLN A 121 -8.85 -2.51 -0.32
N ASN A 122 -10.00 -2.28 -0.96
CA ASN A 122 -10.38 -3.08 -2.10
C ASN A 122 -9.45 -2.81 -3.28
N ALA A 123 -9.14 -3.86 -4.02
CA ALA A 123 -8.30 -3.77 -5.19
C ALA A 123 -8.75 -4.76 -6.28
N ILE A 124 -8.44 -4.42 -7.52
CA ILE A 124 -8.63 -5.31 -8.68
C ILE A 124 -7.25 -5.65 -9.22
N VAL A 125 -7.00 -6.94 -9.42
CA VAL A 125 -5.78 -7.43 -10.05
C VAL A 125 -5.85 -7.19 -11.55
N LYS A 126 -4.80 -6.61 -12.14
CA LYS A 126 -4.76 -6.29 -13.57
C LYS A 126 -3.46 -6.71 -14.23
N SER A 127 -3.59 -7.39 -15.38
CA SER A 127 -2.51 -7.57 -16.34
C SER A 127 -2.48 -6.42 -17.34
N TYR A 128 -1.30 -5.86 -17.54
CA TYR A 128 -1.09 -4.77 -18.48
C TYR A 128 -0.31 -5.19 -19.74
N GLY A 129 -0.19 -6.53 -19.96
CA GLY A 129 0.55 -7.12 -21.06
C GLY A 129 2.06 -7.03 -20.85
N GLU A 130 2.86 -7.12 -21.91
CA GLU A 130 4.31 -7.21 -21.82
C GLU A 130 4.98 -5.83 -21.75
N ASP A 131 5.97 -5.67 -20.86
CA ASP A 131 6.84 -4.49 -20.76
C ASP A 131 8.25 -4.89 -20.27
N GLN A 132 9.21 -3.98 -20.43
CA GLN A 132 10.57 -4.12 -19.95
C GLN A 132 10.60 -4.01 -18.42
N LEU A 133 11.02 -5.08 -17.76
CA LEU A 133 11.27 -5.05 -16.31
C LEU A 133 12.73 -4.66 -15.99
N TYR A 134 12.89 -4.11 -14.81
CA TYR A 134 14.16 -3.77 -14.19
C TYR A 134 14.24 -4.46 -12.84
N GLU A 135 15.32 -5.16 -12.58
CA GLU A 135 15.65 -5.65 -11.26
C GLU A 135 16.17 -4.48 -10.42
N ILE A 136 15.46 -4.17 -9.36
CA ILE A 136 15.77 -3.09 -8.43
C ILE A 136 16.24 -3.74 -7.14
N LYS A 137 17.53 -3.62 -6.85
CA LYS A 137 18.12 -4.11 -5.62
C LYS A 137 18.07 -3.02 -4.57
N ILE A 138 17.46 -3.34 -3.45
CA ILE A 138 17.31 -2.42 -2.32
C ILE A 138 17.89 -3.04 -1.07
N ASN A 139 18.62 -2.26 -0.29
CA ASN A 139 19.26 -2.71 0.94
C ASN A 139 18.60 -2.07 2.16
N ARG A 140 18.40 -2.87 3.19
CA ARG A 140 17.99 -2.41 4.50
C ARG A 140 18.69 -3.21 5.61
N GLY A 141 19.47 -2.49 6.43
CA GLY A 141 20.13 -3.10 7.57
C GLY A 141 21.15 -4.21 7.21
N GLY A 142 21.75 -4.13 6.02
CA GLY A 142 22.71 -5.13 5.51
C GLY A 142 22.05 -6.32 4.79
N LYS A 143 20.72 -6.33 4.64
CA LYS A 143 19.99 -7.33 3.86
C LYS A 143 19.51 -6.73 2.54
N ASP A 144 19.77 -7.45 1.46
CA ASP A 144 19.30 -7.10 0.12
C ASP A 144 17.93 -7.73 -0.14
N HIS A 145 17.06 -6.95 -0.80
CA HIS A 145 15.82 -7.39 -1.39
C HIS A 145 15.83 -7.01 -2.86
N ILE A 146 15.17 -7.80 -3.68
CA ILE A 146 15.08 -7.60 -5.12
C ILE A 146 13.62 -7.47 -5.49
N VAL A 147 13.30 -6.46 -6.31
CA VAL A 147 11.97 -6.24 -6.87
C VAL A 147 12.09 -6.04 -8.36
N SER A 148 11.31 -6.76 -9.14
CA SER A 148 11.24 -6.60 -10.58
C SER A 148 10.06 -5.69 -10.95
N ALA A 149 10.36 -4.50 -11.48
CA ALA A 149 9.37 -3.47 -11.78
C ALA A 149 9.67 -2.77 -13.10
N THR A 150 8.66 -2.12 -13.69
CA THR A 150 8.87 -1.20 -14.81
C THR A 150 9.66 0.03 -14.36
N ARG A 151 10.43 0.65 -15.25
CA ARG A 151 11.36 1.76 -14.90
C ARG A 151 10.70 2.96 -14.25
N ASN A 152 9.45 3.18 -14.54
CA ASN A 152 8.65 4.30 -14.06
C ASN A 152 7.64 3.88 -12.98
N HIS A 153 7.91 2.77 -12.28
CA HIS A 153 7.06 2.33 -11.18
C HIS A 153 7.05 3.36 -10.05
N ARG A 154 5.91 3.49 -9.36
CA ARG A 154 5.72 4.47 -8.28
C ARG A 154 6.14 3.88 -6.93
N TRP A 155 7.03 4.57 -6.28
CA TRP A 155 7.56 4.19 -4.97
C TRP A 155 7.27 5.27 -3.94
N LEU A 156 7.02 4.87 -2.71
CA LEU A 156 6.94 5.82 -1.60
C LEU A 156 8.37 6.10 -1.10
N ASN A 157 8.80 7.36 -1.14
CA ASN A 157 10.10 7.75 -0.62
C ASN A 157 10.07 7.89 0.91
N LYS A 158 11.23 8.09 1.52
CA LYS A 158 11.38 8.26 2.98
C LYS A 158 10.62 9.48 3.52
N GLN A 159 10.35 10.48 2.70
CA GLN A 159 9.61 11.69 3.05
C GLN A 159 8.08 11.47 3.03
N GLY A 160 7.61 10.31 2.59
CA GLY A 160 6.20 9.99 2.44
C GLY A 160 5.58 10.50 1.14
N GLU A 161 6.41 10.79 0.12
CA GLU A 161 5.97 11.25 -1.18
C GLU A 161 6.08 10.12 -2.21
N PHE A 162 5.09 10.00 -3.09
CA PHE A 162 5.17 9.07 -4.21
C PHE A 162 6.02 9.65 -5.35
N ILE A 163 7.08 8.92 -5.69
CA ILE A 163 8.00 9.24 -6.79
C ILE A 163 7.92 8.15 -7.87
N ASP A 164 8.03 8.53 -9.13
CA ASP A 164 7.94 7.64 -10.31
C ASP A 164 9.28 7.47 -11.04
N HIS A 165 10.32 8.00 -10.47
CA HIS A 165 11.69 7.85 -10.95
C HIS A 165 12.62 7.70 -9.77
N ILE A 166 13.33 6.57 -9.73
CA ILE A 166 14.33 6.27 -8.70
C ILE A 166 15.71 6.10 -9.34
N GLU A 167 16.72 6.50 -8.58
CA GLU A 167 18.12 6.30 -8.92
C GLU A 167 18.81 5.53 -7.79
N GLU A 168 20.05 5.11 -8.03
CA GLU A 168 20.88 4.56 -6.97
C GLU A 168 21.03 5.57 -5.82
N GLU A 169 21.13 5.09 -4.60
CA GLU A 169 21.15 5.87 -3.35
C GLU A 169 19.79 6.46 -2.92
N GLU A 170 18.71 6.35 -3.72
CA GLU A 170 17.38 6.80 -3.31
C GLU A 170 16.91 6.08 -2.04
N GLN A 171 16.24 6.85 -1.15
CA GLN A 171 15.72 6.35 0.11
C GLN A 171 14.21 6.10 0.01
N LEU A 172 13.81 4.83 0.04
CA LEU A 172 12.40 4.43 -0.01
C LEU A 172 11.85 4.17 1.41
N ALA A 173 10.55 4.36 1.58
CA ALA A 173 9.88 4.15 2.87
C ALA A 173 9.94 2.68 3.30
N PHE A 174 9.91 2.47 4.61
CA PHE A 174 9.77 1.16 5.21
C PHE A 174 8.57 1.16 6.16
N GLY A 175 7.64 0.25 5.89
CA GLY A 175 6.38 0.15 6.64
C GLY A 175 5.35 1.22 6.22
N PRO A 176 4.16 1.16 6.78
CA PRO A 176 3.13 2.14 6.51
C PRO A 176 3.51 3.54 7.00
N SER A 177 3.13 4.56 6.24
CA SER A 177 3.55 5.96 6.44
C SER A 177 2.92 6.67 7.65
N VAL A 178 1.92 6.07 8.29
CA VAL A 178 1.04 6.74 9.28
C VAL A 178 1.35 6.35 10.72
N PHE A 179 2.37 5.53 10.98
CA PHE A 179 2.61 5.05 12.32
C PHE A 179 3.35 6.06 13.20
N SER A 180 2.62 6.50 14.25
CA SER A 180 3.17 7.16 15.44
C SER A 180 4.16 6.24 16.19
N GLU A 181 4.74 6.73 17.29
CA GLU A 181 5.56 5.91 18.19
C GLU A 181 4.81 4.69 18.78
N PHE A 182 3.48 4.64 18.61
CA PHE A 182 2.61 3.56 19.11
C PHE A 182 2.10 2.71 17.95
N ASP A 183 2.26 1.42 18.09
CA ASP A 183 1.89 0.41 17.10
C ASP A 183 0.36 0.27 16.94
N TYR A 184 -0.41 0.76 17.95
CA TYR A 184 -1.86 0.80 18.01
C TYR A 184 -2.30 1.76 19.13
N GLU A 185 -3.58 2.12 19.14
CA GLU A 185 -4.11 3.03 20.17
C GLU A 185 -4.30 2.30 21.51
N GLU A 186 -3.38 2.55 22.44
CA GLU A 186 -3.41 1.98 23.80
C GLU A 186 -4.63 2.43 24.63
N SER A 187 -5.27 3.53 24.27
CA SER A 187 -6.48 4.03 24.96
C SER A 187 -7.73 3.26 24.57
N ASP A 188 -7.77 2.60 23.39
CA ASP A 188 -8.93 1.84 22.97
C ASP A 188 -9.05 0.50 23.73
N PRO A 189 -10.18 0.25 24.41
CA PRO A 189 -10.39 -1.00 25.16
C PRO A 189 -10.32 -2.26 24.29
N LEU A 190 -10.74 -2.19 23.02
CA LEU A 190 -10.75 -3.36 22.14
C LEU A 190 -9.34 -3.76 21.73
N THR A 191 -8.47 -2.82 21.40
CA THR A 191 -7.06 -3.09 21.10
C THR A 191 -6.34 -3.69 22.31
N ARG A 192 -6.59 -3.17 23.52
CA ARG A 192 -6.04 -3.76 24.77
C ARG A 192 -6.51 -5.18 25.01
N LEU A 193 -7.77 -5.48 24.70
CA LEU A 193 -8.32 -6.84 24.77
C LEU A 193 -7.64 -7.78 23.77
N TYR A 194 -7.42 -7.35 22.54
CA TYR A 194 -6.71 -8.13 21.54
C TYR A 194 -5.25 -8.39 21.93
N TRP A 195 -4.61 -7.45 22.59
CA TRP A 195 -3.29 -7.67 23.18
C TRP A 195 -3.32 -8.81 24.21
N CYS A 196 -4.32 -8.83 25.12
CA CYS A 196 -4.49 -9.93 26.08
C CYS A 196 -4.72 -11.27 25.37
N TYR A 197 -5.50 -11.28 24.27
CA TYR A 197 -5.69 -12.49 23.46
C TYR A 197 -4.37 -13.00 22.86
N GLY A 198 -3.55 -12.10 22.34
CA GLY A 198 -2.23 -12.43 21.81
C GLY A 198 -1.29 -13.01 22.87
N TYR A 199 -1.27 -12.41 24.06
CA TYR A 199 -0.47 -12.92 25.19
C TYR A 199 -0.92 -14.34 25.58
N VAL A 200 -2.23 -14.58 25.73
CA VAL A 200 -2.78 -15.91 26.03
C VAL A 200 -2.55 -16.90 24.89
N TYR A 201 -2.48 -16.42 23.65
CA TYR A 201 -2.14 -17.29 22.52
C TYR A 201 -0.72 -17.87 22.66
N GLY A 202 0.26 -17.06 23.08
CA GLY A 202 1.62 -17.52 23.43
C GLY A 202 1.62 -18.38 24.69
N ASP A 203 1.55 -17.78 25.86
CA ASP A 203 1.77 -18.40 27.18
C ASP A 203 0.52 -19.01 27.81
N GLY A 204 -0.64 -18.90 27.17
CA GLY A 204 -1.89 -19.40 27.74
C GLY A 204 -1.94 -20.91 27.81
N SER A 205 -2.56 -21.41 28.91
CA SER A 205 -2.76 -22.82 29.18
C SER A 205 -4.22 -23.16 29.45
N LEU A 206 -4.61 -24.36 29.06
CA LEU A 206 -5.91 -24.95 29.41
C LEU A 206 -5.68 -26.10 30.39
N TYR A 207 -6.04 -25.87 31.64
CA TYR A 207 -5.93 -26.90 32.69
C TYR A 207 -7.19 -27.77 32.75
N LYS A 208 -6.98 -29.09 32.74
CA LYS A 208 -8.02 -30.11 32.87
C LYS A 208 -7.75 -30.93 34.12
N ASP A 209 -8.81 -31.42 34.73
CA ASP A 209 -8.68 -32.40 35.84
C ASP A 209 -8.37 -33.81 35.32
N GLN A 210 -8.21 -34.76 36.24
CA GLN A 210 -7.90 -36.14 35.95
C GLN A 210 -8.96 -36.85 35.05
N ASN A 211 -10.19 -36.31 35.06
CA ASN A 211 -11.30 -36.81 34.23
C ASN A 211 -11.41 -36.07 32.88
N GLY A 212 -10.44 -35.22 32.53
CA GLY A 212 -10.45 -34.41 31.31
C GLY A 212 -11.39 -33.21 31.36
N LYS A 213 -12.07 -32.94 32.49
CA LYS A 213 -12.94 -31.78 32.63
C LYS A 213 -12.11 -30.52 32.77
N ARG A 214 -12.46 -29.50 31.98
CA ARG A 214 -11.84 -28.18 32.03
C ARG A 214 -11.97 -27.56 33.44
N ARG A 215 -10.84 -27.16 34.01
CA ARG A 215 -10.81 -26.49 35.33
C ARG A 215 -10.74 -24.99 35.18
N TRP A 216 -9.77 -24.51 34.39
CA TRP A 216 -9.60 -23.10 34.11
C TRP A 216 -8.77 -22.91 32.81
N SER A 217 -8.77 -21.70 32.31
CA SER A 217 -7.87 -21.24 31.23
C SER A 217 -7.32 -19.87 31.59
N GLY A 218 -6.10 -19.62 31.21
CA GLY A 218 -5.43 -18.36 31.48
C GLY A 218 -3.95 -18.43 31.18
N ALA A 219 -3.22 -17.46 31.65
CA ALA A 219 -1.77 -17.39 31.50
C ALA A 219 -1.11 -17.15 32.85
N ARG A 220 0.15 -17.55 32.94
CA ARG A 220 0.98 -17.30 34.13
C ARG A 220 1.93 -16.16 33.79
N LEU A 221 1.95 -15.15 34.65
CA LEU A 221 2.82 -14.00 34.56
C LEU A 221 3.98 -14.20 35.54
N CYS A 222 5.20 -14.28 35.04
CA CYS A 222 6.41 -14.56 35.80
C CYS A 222 7.36 -13.36 35.82
N GLY A 223 7.96 -13.07 36.94
CA GLY A 223 9.00 -12.03 37.05
C GLY A 223 8.57 -10.68 36.49
N ASN A 224 9.21 -10.22 35.42
CA ASN A 224 8.90 -8.93 34.81
C ASN A 224 7.55 -8.86 34.10
N GLU A 225 6.87 -9.96 33.88
CA GLU A 225 5.58 -10.03 33.21
C GLU A 225 4.41 -9.70 34.11
N ILE A 226 4.61 -9.75 35.43
CA ILE A 226 3.60 -9.38 36.46
C ILE A 226 3.04 -7.98 36.19
N LYS A 227 3.82 -7.08 35.65
CA LYS A 227 3.37 -5.74 35.21
C LYS A 227 2.20 -5.76 34.24
N TYR A 228 1.96 -6.86 33.53
CA TYR A 228 0.84 -7.01 32.62
C TYR A 228 -0.47 -7.40 33.31
N GLU A 229 -0.46 -7.72 34.59
CA GLU A 229 -1.67 -8.11 35.34
C GLU A 229 -2.81 -7.09 35.19
N ASN A 230 -2.51 -5.80 35.33
CA ASN A 230 -3.51 -4.75 35.20
C ASN A 230 -4.22 -4.74 33.84
N ARG A 231 -3.53 -5.09 32.74
CA ARG A 231 -4.16 -5.19 31.43
C ARG A 231 -5.28 -6.24 31.40
N PHE A 232 -5.10 -7.34 32.12
CA PHE A 232 -6.14 -8.39 32.24
C PHE A 232 -7.27 -7.95 33.14
N LEU A 233 -6.95 -7.32 34.29
CA LEU A 233 -7.95 -6.86 35.25
C LEU A 233 -8.89 -5.80 34.68
N GLU A 234 -8.39 -4.88 33.85
CA GLU A 234 -9.18 -3.86 33.16
C GLU A 234 -10.27 -4.45 32.24
N HIS A 235 -10.09 -5.69 31.75
CA HIS A 235 -11.08 -6.42 30.97
C HIS A 235 -11.94 -7.39 31.76
N GLY A 236 -11.92 -7.27 33.09
CA GLY A 236 -12.73 -8.10 34.01
C GLY A 236 -12.21 -9.54 34.16
N PHE A 237 -10.98 -9.83 33.73
CA PHE A 237 -10.35 -11.11 34.05
C PHE A 237 -9.88 -11.13 35.50
N ALA A 238 -10.00 -12.29 36.14
CA ALA A 238 -9.55 -12.45 37.52
C ALA A 238 -8.06 -12.80 37.56
N SER A 239 -7.39 -12.44 38.65
CA SER A 239 -6.03 -12.89 38.94
C SER A 239 -5.90 -13.48 40.34
N SER A 240 -4.87 -14.29 40.56
CA SER A 240 -4.46 -14.78 41.88
C SER A 240 -2.96 -15.03 41.93
N SER A 241 -2.38 -14.93 43.13
CA SER A 241 -1.00 -15.38 43.36
C SER A 241 -0.85 -16.86 43.07
N SER A 242 0.27 -17.26 42.47
CA SER A 242 0.56 -18.68 42.24
C SER A 242 0.85 -19.40 43.56
N ALA A 243 0.10 -20.46 43.84
CA ALA A 243 0.34 -21.30 45.02
C ALA A 243 1.63 -22.13 44.91
N SER A 244 2.18 -22.31 43.70
CA SER A 244 3.30 -23.20 43.47
C SER A 244 4.67 -22.51 43.34
N LEU A 245 4.69 -21.20 43.02
CA LEU A 245 5.91 -20.41 42.90
C LEU A 245 5.69 -19.00 43.45
N GLU A 246 6.47 -18.67 44.46
CA GLU A 246 6.42 -17.38 45.13
C GLU A 246 6.69 -16.23 44.16
N GLY A 247 5.79 -15.25 44.13
CA GLY A 247 5.92 -14.05 43.32
C GLY A 247 5.27 -14.11 41.95
N ASP A 248 4.76 -15.24 41.46
CA ASP A 248 4.07 -15.32 40.18
C ASP A 248 2.55 -15.06 40.30
N VAL A 249 1.97 -14.56 39.25
CA VAL A 249 0.54 -14.27 39.14
C VAL A 249 -0.11 -15.13 38.05
N ILE A 250 -1.28 -15.68 38.34
CA ILE A 250 -2.09 -16.39 37.33
C ILE A 250 -3.28 -15.49 36.99
N VAL A 251 -3.45 -15.20 35.71
CA VAL A 251 -4.62 -14.52 35.17
C VAL A 251 -5.60 -15.53 34.59
N TYR A 252 -6.86 -15.43 34.93
CA TYR A 252 -7.92 -16.38 34.55
C TYR A 252 -8.80 -15.74 33.49
N THR A 253 -8.80 -16.29 32.28
CA THR A 253 -9.59 -15.77 31.17
C THR A 253 -10.97 -16.42 31.05
N GLY A 254 -11.29 -17.39 31.90
CA GLY A 254 -12.56 -18.10 31.87
C GLY A 254 -12.79 -18.91 30.59
N LYS A 255 -12.77 -18.27 29.46
CA LYS A 255 -12.80 -18.91 28.13
C LYS A 255 -11.37 -19.13 27.66
N TYR A 256 -11.11 -20.28 27.03
CA TYR A 256 -9.81 -20.53 26.40
C TYR A 256 -9.65 -19.73 25.11
N LEU A 257 -8.64 -18.87 25.08
CA LEU A 257 -8.50 -17.82 24.06
C LEU A 257 -7.37 -18.10 23.05
N LYS A 258 -6.88 -19.35 22.93
CA LYS A 258 -5.88 -19.70 21.90
C LYS A 258 -6.51 -19.71 20.47
N THR A 259 -7.06 -18.58 20.08
CA THR A 259 -7.59 -18.35 18.73
C THR A 259 -6.86 -17.17 18.14
N THR A 260 -6.56 -17.24 16.86
CA THR A 260 -5.92 -16.14 16.10
C THR A 260 -6.97 -15.19 15.55
N PRO A 261 -6.65 -13.90 15.37
CA PRO A 261 -7.49 -12.98 14.62
C PRO A 261 -7.59 -13.43 13.15
N ASP A 262 -8.68 -13.06 12.52
CA ASP A 262 -8.95 -13.30 11.10
C ASP A 262 -8.72 -11.99 10.31
N PRO A 263 -7.65 -11.88 9.50
CA PRO A 263 -7.36 -10.65 8.76
C PRO A 263 -8.46 -10.22 7.78
N SER A 264 -9.37 -11.14 7.40
CA SER A 264 -10.52 -10.79 6.56
C SER A 264 -11.65 -10.08 7.32
N LYS A 265 -11.63 -10.10 8.65
CA LYS A 265 -12.68 -9.56 9.52
C LYS A 265 -12.16 -8.53 10.52
N ASP A 266 -10.93 -8.74 11.00
CA ASP A 266 -10.31 -7.89 12.01
C ASP A 266 -9.50 -6.77 11.34
N SER A 267 -9.55 -5.57 11.90
CA SER A 267 -8.76 -4.46 11.38
C SER A 267 -7.25 -4.72 11.57
N PRO A 268 -6.39 -4.15 10.71
CA PRO A 268 -4.94 -4.25 10.88
C PRO A 268 -4.45 -3.80 12.25
N GLU A 269 -5.14 -2.84 12.88
CA GLU A 269 -4.82 -2.35 14.22
C GLU A 269 -5.07 -3.40 15.31
N LEU A 270 -6.18 -4.13 15.24
CA LEU A 270 -6.48 -5.24 16.16
C LEU A 270 -5.47 -6.38 15.99
N ILE A 271 -5.08 -6.67 14.75
CA ILE A 271 -4.04 -7.66 14.46
C ILE A 271 -2.69 -7.21 15.04
N ARG A 272 -2.34 -5.93 14.92
CA ARG A 272 -1.13 -5.36 15.55
C ARG A 272 -1.13 -5.54 17.07
N ALA A 273 -2.24 -5.20 17.71
CA ALA A 273 -2.37 -5.38 19.15
C ALA A 273 -2.21 -6.84 19.58
N PHE A 274 -2.83 -7.77 18.85
CA PHE A 274 -2.68 -9.20 19.09
C PHE A 274 -1.23 -9.66 18.91
N VAL A 275 -0.56 -9.28 17.83
CA VAL A 275 0.84 -9.63 17.56
C VAL A 275 1.76 -9.06 18.63
N ALA A 276 1.50 -7.84 19.14
CA ALA A 276 2.25 -7.25 20.24
C ALA A 276 2.10 -8.07 21.54
N GLY A 277 0.90 -8.55 21.83
CA GLY A 277 0.65 -9.46 22.96
C GLY A 277 1.38 -10.80 22.80
N TYR A 278 1.32 -11.38 21.60
CA TYR A 278 2.00 -12.65 21.31
C TYR A 278 3.53 -12.51 21.40
N LEU A 279 4.10 -11.42 20.91
CA LEU A 279 5.52 -11.13 21.06
C LEU A 279 5.91 -10.85 22.52
N ALA A 280 5.01 -10.29 23.33
CA ALA A 280 5.25 -10.08 24.74
C ALA A 280 5.38 -11.41 25.50
N ALA A 281 4.64 -12.45 25.09
CA ALA A 281 4.72 -13.80 25.63
C ALA A 281 5.94 -14.57 25.11
N ASP A 282 6.05 -14.77 23.79
CA ASP A 282 7.00 -15.72 23.18
C ASP A 282 8.18 -15.06 22.44
N GLY A 283 8.17 -13.73 22.31
CA GLY A 283 9.17 -13.00 21.51
C GLY A 283 10.52 -12.88 22.23
N THR A 284 11.60 -13.06 21.48
CA THR A 284 12.96 -12.82 21.96
C THR A 284 13.36 -11.36 21.70
N LYS A 285 13.74 -10.65 22.77
CA LYS A 285 14.15 -9.25 22.71
C LYS A 285 15.63 -9.11 22.35
N SER A 286 15.97 -8.00 21.68
CA SER A 286 17.37 -7.64 21.41
C SER A 286 18.19 -7.52 22.68
N ARG A 287 19.44 -8.00 22.65
CA ARG A 287 20.39 -7.87 23.77
C ARG A 287 20.72 -6.43 24.13
N SER A 288 20.59 -5.50 23.18
CA SER A 288 20.81 -4.05 23.38
C SER A 288 19.65 -3.34 24.08
N PHE A 289 18.55 -4.04 24.36
CA PHE A 289 17.33 -3.46 24.86
C PHE A 289 17.42 -3.21 26.38
N LYS A 290 17.20 -1.94 26.79
CA LYS A 290 17.08 -1.56 28.22
C LYS A 290 15.63 -1.71 28.69
N TRP A 291 15.40 -2.53 29.70
CA TRP A 291 14.10 -2.73 30.32
C TRP A 291 13.54 -1.41 30.88
N GLY A 292 12.32 -1.07 30.54
CA GLY A 292 11.62 0.06 31.16
C GLY A 292 10.56 0.78 30.33
N SER A 293 10.57 0.65 29.00
CA SER A 293 9.72 1.48 28.13
C SER A 293 8.90 0.75 27.06
N SER A 294 8.75 -0.56 27.16
CA SER A 294 8.26 -1.40 26.05
C SER A 294 6.86 -1.98 26.23
N HIS A 295 6.00 -1.35 27.03
CA HIS A 295 4.60 -1.77 27.08
C HIS A 295 3.96 -1.53 25.70
N GLY A 296 3.38 -2.55 25.11
CA GLY A 296 2.60 -2.45 23.90
C GLY A 296 3.36 -2.20 22.59
N LYS A 297 4.69 -2.25 22.57
CA LYS A 297 5.48 -1.99 21.36
C LYS A 297 5.94 -3.27 20.67
N LEU A 298 5.80 -3.33 19.36
CA LEU A 298 6.30 -4.42 18.51
C LEU A 298 7.84 -4.41 18.37
N SER A 299 8.47 -3.27 18.46
CA SER A 299 9.90 -3.17 18.72
C SER A 299 10.14 -3.33 20.22
N PRO A 300 10.97 -4.17 20.70
CA PRO A 300 12.33 -4.52 20.32
C PRO A 300 12.54 -6.02 20.03
N TYR A 301 11.57 -6.69 19.52
CA TYR A 301 11.69 -8.12 19.29
C TYR A 301 12.48 -8.43 18.01
N GLU A 302 13.42 -9.38 18.09
CA GLU A 302 14.29 -9.80 16.98
C GLU A 302 13.95 -11.19 16.44
N SER A 303 13.29 -12.01 17.25
CA SER A 303 12.85 -13.33 16.82
C SER A 303 11.70 -13.87 17.65
N ILE A 304 10.98 -14.82 17.06
CA ILE A 304 9.97 -15.63 17.71
C ILE A 304 10.09 -17.07 17.23
N GLN A 305 9.76 -18.02 18.10
CA GLN A 305 9.70 -19.44 17.75
C GLN A 305 8.25 -19.90 17.81
N ALA A 306 7.75 -20.46 16.73
CA ALA A 306 6.41 -21.04 16.64
C ALA A 306 6.47 -22.56 16.60
N THR A 307 5.58 -23.21 17.32
CA THR A 307 5.42 -24.67 17.31
C THR A 307 3.98 -25.01 16.89
N GLY A 308 3.86 -25.92 15.93
CA GLY A 308 2.60 -26.28 15.29
C GLY A 308 2.32 -25.47 14.02
N GLN A 309 1.79 -26.14 12.99
CA GLN A 309 1.55 -25.58 11.68
C GLN A 309 0.68 -24.32 11.74
N SER A 310 -0.39 -24.32 12.53
CA SER A 310 -1.30 -23.18 12.66
C SER A 310 -0.60 -21.90 13.18
N SER A 311 0.35 -22.05 14.13
CA SER A 311 1.13 -20.91 14.63
C SER A 311 2.15 -20.41 13.61
N VAL A 312 2.77 -21.33 12.85
CA VAL A 312 3.68 -21.02 11.75
C VAL A 312 2.94 -20.24 10.66
N ASP A 313 1.78 -20.73 10.24
CA ASP A 313 0.96 -20.09 9.20
C ASP A 313 0.41 -18.73 9.67
N PHE A 314 0.05 -18.63 10.95
CA PHE A 314 -0.38 -17.35 11.53
C PHE A 314 0.73 -16.29 11.47
N ILE A 315 1.96 -16.64 11.83
CA ILE A 315 3.09 -15.70 11.75
C ILE A 315 3.31 -15.25 10.30
N ARG A 316 3.35 -16.18 9.35
CA ARG A 316 3.54 -15.85 7.93
C ARG A 316 2.43 -14.95 7.39
N LYS A 317 1.18 -15.21 7.80
CA LYS A 317 0.01 -14.49 7.32
C LYS A 317 -0.19 -13.14 8.00
N CYS A 318 -0.05 -13.05 9.31
CA CYS A 318 -0.53 -11.91 10.10
C CYS A 318 0.59 -10.96 10.56
N PHE A 319 1.82 -11.42 10.71
CA PHE A 319 2.91 -10.54 11.13
C PHE A 319 3.18 -9.41 10.12
N PRO A 320 3.23 -9.65 8.79
CA PRO A 320 3.35 -8.57 7.82
C PRO A 320 2.22 -7.53 7.90
N VAL A 321 0.98 -7.97 8.15
CA VAL A 321 -0.16 -7.07 8.40
C VAL A 321 0.06 -6.19 9.62
N ALA A 322 0.66 -6.74 10.65
CA ALA A 322 1.02 -6.01 11.86
C ALA A 322 2.23 -5.08 11.69
N GLY A 323 2.86 -5.03 10.52
CA GLY A 323 4.10 -4.28 10.31
C GLY A 323 5.34 -4.94 10.94
N VAL A 324 5.27 -6.25 11.17
CA VAL A 324 6.39 -7.07 11.61
C VAL A 324 6.80 -8.01 10.48
N TYR A 325 7.93 -7.75 9.87
CA TYR A 325 8.35 -8.46 8.66
C TYR A 325 9.35 -9.56 8.97
N ILE A 326 9.20 -10.70 8.27
CA ILE A 326 10.07 -11.87 8.43
C ILE A 326 11.36 -11.62 7.66
N VAL A 327 12.48 -11.66 8.36
CA VAL A 327 13.83 -11.51 7.78
C VAL A 327 14.38 -12.85 7.31
N SER A 328 14.19 -13.88 8.10
CA SER A 328 14.59 -15.24 7.75
C SER A 328 13.84 -16.25 8.61
N GLU A 329 13.72 -17.48 8.08
CA GLU A 329 13.13 -18.62 8.75
C GLU A 329 14.20 -19.70 8.95
N LYS A 330 14.12 -20.38 10.07
CA LYS A 330 14.93 -21.56 10.35
C LYS A 330 14.03 -22.68 10.84
N ASP A 331 13.95 -23.74 10.07
CA ASP A 331 13.25 -24.95 10.49
C ASP A 331 14.05 -25.64 11.62
N LEU A 332 13.36 -25.93 12.72
CA LEU A 332 13.90 -26.59 13.90
C LEU A 332 13.20 -27.93 14.16
N SER A 333 12.35 -28.40 13.26
CA SER A 333 11.49 -29.58 13.45
C SER A 333 12.29 -30.86 13.70
N ASP A 334 13.48 -30.98 13.08
CA ASP A 334 14.35 -32.15 13.23
C ASP A 334 15.35 -32.04 14.39
N GLN A 335 15.34 -30.93 15.12
CA GLN A 335 16.27 -30.77 16.25
C GLN A 335 15.87 -31.65 17.44
N GLU A 336 16.85 -32.35 17.96
CA GLU A 336 16.74 -33.08 19.21
C GLU A 336 16.76 -32.12 20.38
N THR A 337 15.83 -32.26 21.29
CA THR A 337 15.73 -31.46 22.52
C THR A 337 16.03 -32.35 23.73
N ASN A 338 16.19 -31.75 24.91
CA ASN A 338 16.32 -32.50 26.17
C ASN A 338 15.11 -33.42 26.48
N TYR A 339 14.01 -33.24 25.72
CA TYR A 339 12.78 -34.05 25.81
C TYR A 339 12.59 -34.99 24.61
N GLY A 340 13.63 -35.18 23.78
CA GLY A 340 13.59 -36.01 22.56
C GLY A 340 13.30 -35.20 21.28
N LYS A 341 13.08 -35.94 20.17
CA LYS A 341 12.74 -35.35 18.88
C LYS A 341 11.39 -34.60 18.93
N ARG A 342 11.32 -33.46 18.29
CA ARG A 342 10.06 -32.70 18.17
C ARG A 342 9.07 -33.49 17.32
N SER A 343 7.82 -33.55 17.76
CA SER A 343 6.74 -34.24 17.05
C SER A 343 5.87 -33.29 16.19
N THR A 344 6.13 -31.99 16.29
CA THR A 344 5.35 -30.95 15.59
C THR A 344 6.28 -30.01 14.85
N PRO A 345 5.86 -29.45 13.70
CA PRO A 345 6.61 -28.43 13.01
C PRO A 345 6.99 -27.28 13.94
N THR A 346 8.27 -26.92 13.94
CA THR A 346 8.78 -25.82 14.77
C THR A 346 9.70 -24.96 13.92
N VAL A 347 9.36 -23.67 13.81
CA VAL A 347 10.11 -22.69 13.02
C VAL A 347 10.52 -21.52 13.88
N LYS A 348 11.78 -21.12 13.77
CA LYS A 348 12.26 -19.87 14.33
C LYS A 348 12.25 -18.80 13.24
N PHE A 349 11.54 -17.73 13.49
CA PHE A 349 11.47 -16.54 12.65
C PHE A 349 12.37 -15.46 13.21
N ASN A 350 13.30 -14.95 12.41
CA ASN A 350 13.95 -13.69 12.69
C ASN A 350 13.08 -12.58 12.08
N ILE A 351 12.77 -11.56 12.87
CA ILE A 351 11.78 -10.54 12.52
C ILE A 351 12.34 -9.14 12.68
N VAL A 352 11.71 -8.19 12.01
CA VAL A 352 11.98 -6.77 12.14
C VAL A 352 10.65 -5.99 12.17
N SER A 353 10.53 -5.06 13.11
CA SER A 353 9.38 -4.17 13.19
C SER A 353 9.61 -2.90 12.37
N ALA A 354 8.56 -2.42 11.69
CA ALA A 354 8.52 -1.11 11.04
C ALA A 354 8.39 0.05 12.06
N PHE A 355 8.15 -0.26 13.32
CA PHE A 355 7.88 0.70 14.38
C PHE A 355 9.12 1.04 15.20
N GLY A 356 9.13 2.26 15.75
CA GLY A 356 10.17 2.74 16.65
C GLY A 356 11.27 3.55 15.98
N LYS A 357 12.10 4.21 16.80
CA LYS A 357 13.17 5.14 16.37
C LYS A 357 14.24 4.54 15.46
N THR A 358 14.27 3.22 15.33
CA THR A 358 15.26 2.48 14.53
C THR A 358 14.73 2.01 13.18
N ALA A 359 13.49 2.31 12.83
CA ALA A 359 12.94 2.00 11.52
C ALA A 359 13.76 2.73 10.45
N LYS A 360 14.56 1.98 9.70
CA LYS A 360 15.43 2.49 8.64
C LYS A 360 14.70 2.35 7.31
N SER A 361 14.83 3.36 6.44
CA SER A 361 14.40 3.30 5.06
C SER A 361 15.18 2.21 4.28
N PHE A 362 14.61 1.77 3.17
CA PHE A 362 15.36 1.05 2.15
C PHE A 362 16.23 2.02 1.37
N ARG A 363 17.40 1.55 0.93
CA ARG A 363 18.29 2.28 0.02
C ARG A 363 18.37 1.51 -1.29
N VAL A 364 18.11 2.16 -2.40
CA VAL A 364 18.32 1.60 -3.74
C VAL A 364 19.81 1.47 -3.98
N THR A 365 20.30 0.26 -4.29
CA THR A 365 21.74 -0.01 -4.48
C THR A 365 22.10 -0.31 -5.92
N GLU A 366 21.16 -0.82 -6.72
CA GLU A 366 21.40 -1.19 -8.10
C GLU A 366 20.08 -1.23 -8.87
N ILE A 367 20.10 -0.84 -10.14
CA ILE A 367 18.97 -0.92 -11.05
C ILE A 367 19.44 -1.46 -12.38
N THR A 368 19.10 -2.70 -12.71
CA THR A 368 19.52 -3.38 -13.94
C THR A 368 18.34 -3.78 -14.82
N PRO A 369 18.38 -3.53 -16.14
CA PRO A 369 17.35 -4.02 -17.04
C PRO A 369 17.42 -5.56 -17.13
N THR A 370 16.26 -6.20 -17.07
CA THR A 370 16.11 -7.65 -17.23
C THR A 370 15.47 -7.98 -18.59
N GLN A 371 14.44 -8.79 -18.60
CA GLN A 371 13.72 -9.21 -19.80
C GLN A 371 12.37 -8.49 -19.93
N VAL A 372 11.77 -8.59 -21.11
CA VAL A 372 10.39 -8.20 -21.35
C VAL A 372 9.50 -9.35 -20.88
N GLU A 373 8.57 -9.08 -19.98
CA GLU A 373 7.64 -10.04 -19.42
C GLU A 373 6.24 -9.45 -19.31
N GLU A 374 5.26 -10.30 -19.05
CA GLU A 374 3.93 -9.87 -18.68
C GLU A 374 3.99 -9.14 -17.33
N VAL A 375 3.44 -7.93 -17.29
CA VAL A 375 3.51 -7.05 -16.13
C VAL A 375 2.14 -6.84 -15.49
N TRP A 376 2.13 -6.79 -14.18
CA TRP A 376 0.94 -6.78 -13.36
C TRP A 376 0.92 -5.62 -12.39
N CYS A 377 -0.26 -5.15 -12.03
CA CYS A 377 -0.46 -4.17 -10.97
C CYS A 377 -1.83 -4.35 -10.31
N LEU A 378 -2.03 -3.65 -9.21
CA LEU A 378 -3.33 -3.54 -8.56
C LEU A 378 -3.97 -2.20 -8.90
N GLU A 379 -5.30 -2.18 -9.05
CA GLU A 379 -6.11 -0.98 -9.02
C GLU A 379 -6.72 -0.89 -7.62
N VAL A 380 -6.11 -0.09 -6.74
CA VAL A 380 -6.55 0.08 -5.34
C VAL A 380 -7.43 1.32 -5.23
N GLU A 381 -8.58 1.21 -4.57
CA GLU A 381 -9.64 2.23 -4.59
C GLU A 381 -9.21 3.59 -4.02
N ASN A 382 -8.89 3.69 -2.74
CA ASN A 382 -8.72 5.01 -2.11
C ASN A 382 -7.26 5.44 -2.01
N ASP A 383 -6.41 4.61 -1.42
CA ASP A 383 -5.02 4.97 -1.11
C ASP A 383 -4.07 4.82 -2.29
N GLN A 384 -4.52 4.17 -3.37
CA GLN A 384 -3.77 3.98 -4.62
C GLN A 384 -2.37 3.42 -4.41
N SER A 385 -2.27 2.52 -3.45
CA SER A 385 -1.01 1.91 -3.01
C SER A 385 -1.25 0.58 -2.33
N PHE A 386 -0.22 -0.22 -2.28
CA PHE A 386 -0.22 -1.48 -1.54
C PHE A 386 1.17 -1.80 -0.98
N MET A 387 1.21 -2.74 -0.04
CA MET A 387 2.43 -3.13 0.65
C MET A 387 3.02 -4.40 0.06
N LEU A 388 4.29 -4.39 -0.30
CA LEU A 388 5.03 -5.61 -0.61
C LEU A 388 5.33 -6.41 0.66
N SER A 389 5.55 -7.72 0.52
CA SER A 389 5.64 -8.69 1.62
C SER A 389 6.70 -8.35 2.68
N PHE A 390 7.77 -7.70 2.28
CA PHE A 390 8.89 -7.31 3.16
C PHE A 390 8.80 -5.86 3.68
N GLY A 391 7.66 -5.18 3.46
CA GLY A 391 7.37 -3.88 4.07
C GLY A 391 7.74 -2.66 3.23
N LEU A 392 7.89 -2.81 1.92
CA LEU A 392 8.03 -1.68 1.00
C LEU A 392 6.65 -1.25 0.49
N PRO A 393 6.22 -0.02 0.78
CA PRO A 393 5.00 0.52 0.18
C PRO A 393 5.25 0.94 -1.26
N THR A 394 4.30 0.62 -2.13
CA THR A 394 4.37 0.92 -3.55
C THR A 394 3.06 1.52 -4.04
N GLY A 395 3.13 2.40 -5.06
CA GLY A 395 1.96 2.99 -5.67
C GLY A 395 1.48 2.17 -6.85
N ASN A 396 0.16 2.22 -7.09
CA ASN A 396 -0.46 1.62 -8.26
C ASN A 396 -0.70 2.63 -9.38
N CYS A 397 -1.06 2.14 -10.56
CA CYS A 397 -1.66 2.92 -11.62
C CYS A 397 -3.12 3.23 -11.28
N ILE A 398 -3.55 4.46 -11.57
CA ILE A 398 -4.95 4.81 -11.49
C ILE A 398 -5.55 4.64 -12.87
N ALA A 399 -6.47 3.71 -13.01
CA ALA A 399 -7.35 3.62 -14.16
C ALA A 399 -8.77 4.01 -13.76
N SER A 400 -9.43 4.79 -14.59
CA SER A 400 -10.82 5.20 -14.39
C SER A 400 -11.57 5.12 -15.71
N TYR A 401 -12.89 5.36 -15.67
CA TYR A 401 -13.75 5.28 -16.83
C TYR A 401 -14.53 6.59 -16.99
N CYS A 402 -14.57 7.12 -18.21
CA CYS A 402 -15.37 8.29 -18.52
C CYS A 402 -16.86 7.90 -18.67
N ASP A 403 -17.47 7.51 -17.55
CA ASP A 403 -18.84 6.96 -17.49
C ASP A 403 -19.79 7.74 -16.60
N ARG A 404 -19.31 8.79 -15.94
CA ARG A 404 -20.06 9.67 -15.04
C ARG A 404 -19.47 11.07 -15.02
N PRO A 405 -20.26 12.12 -14.82
CA PRO A 405 -19.76 13.50 -14.75
C PRO A 405 -18.70 13.72 -13.66
N ARG A 406 -18.85 13.06 -12.52
CA ARG A 406 -17.90 13.16 -11.40
C ARG A 406 -16.50 12.64 -11.75
N PHE A 407 -16.38 11.75 -12.72
CA PHE A 407 -15.10 11.27 -13.26
C PHE A 407 -14.15 12.42 -13.63
N PHE A 408 -14.63 13.48 -14.24
CA PHE A 408 -13.78 14.62 -14.61
C PHE A 408 -13.21 15.35 -13.42
N GLN A 409 -14.00 15.52 -12.34
CA GLN A 409 -13.57 16.10 -11.09
C GLN A 409 -12.52 15.20 -10.40
N GLU A 410 -12.79 13.89 -10.32
CA GLU A 410 -11.91 12.90 -9.75
C GLU A 410 -10.55 12.87 -10.46
N CYS A 411 -10.55 12.79 -11.79
CA CYS A 411 -9.32 12.84 -12.58
C CYS A 411 -8.55 14.14 -12.38
N PHE A 412 -9.23 15.27 -12.29
CA PHE A 412 -8.60 16.57 -12.09
C PHE A 412 -7.96 16.65 -10.70
N TRP A 413 -8.66 16.20 -9.66
CA TRP A 413 -8.13 16.12 -8.30
C TRP A 413 -6.87 15.24 -8.24
N LEU A 414 -6.92 14.03 -8.83
CA LEU A 414 -5.79 13.12 -8.88
C LEU A 414 -4.57 13.72 -9.61
N LEU A 415 -4.81 14.43 -10.72
CA LEU A 415 -3.75 15.11 -11.46
C LEU A 415 -3.14 16.26 -10.65
N LEU A 416 -3.97 17.00 -9.87
CA LEU A 416 -3.48 18.05 -8.97
C LEU A 416 -2.64 17.48 -7.80
N CYS A 417 -2.98 16.27 -7.34
CA CYS A 417 -2.19 15.52 -6.36
C CYS A 417 -0.89 14.93 -6.95
N GLY A 418 -0.62 15.15 -8.26
CA GLY A 418 0.57 14.62 -8.93
C GLY A 418 0.46 13.16 -9.37
N CYS A 419 -0.72 12.56 -9.29
CA CYS A 419 -0.95 11.19 -9.73
C CYS A 419 -0.97 11.06 -11.26
N GLY A 420 -0.43 9.96 -11.80
CA GLY A 420 -0.68 9.55 -13.17
C GLY A 420 -2.09 8.97 -13.28
N THR A 421 -2.95 9.55 -14.10
CA THR A 421 -4.33 9.07 -14.28
C THR A 421 -4.50 8.54 -15.70
N GLY A 422 -4.78 7.24 -15.84
CA GLY A 422 -5.25 6.63 -17.07
C GLY A 422 -6.78 6.53 -17.05
N PHE A 423 -7.43 6.67 -18.19
CA PHE A 423 -8.87 6.48 -18.26
C PHE A 423 -9.34 6.01 -19.64
N SER A 424 -10.43 5.26 -19.64
CA SER A 424 -11.09 4.77 -20.83
C SER A 424 -12.19 5.72 -21.31
N VAL A 425 -12.13 6.08 -22.59
CA VAL A 425 -13.18 6.79 -23.31
C VAL A 425 -13.85 5.89 -24.36
N GLN A 426 -13.85 4.58 -24.11
CA GLN A 426 -14.54 3.65 -25.01
C GLN A 426 -16.05 3.94 -25.02
N LYS A 427 -16.68 3.67 -26.16
CA LYS A 427 -18.10 4.03 -26.39
C LYS A 427 -19.01 3.54 -25.29
N HIS A 428 -18.88 2.29 -24.81
CA HIS A 428 -19.71 1.71 -23.76
C HIS A 428 -19.54 2.34 -22.37
N HIS A 429 -18.47 3.12 -22.15
CA HIS A 429 -18.31 3.95 -20.95
C HIS A 429 -18.94 5.31 -21.18
N VAL A 430 -18.59 5.97 -22.28
CA VAL A 430 -19.10 7.31 -22.61
C VAL A 430 -20.63 7.31 -22.77
N ASP A 431 -21.21 6.23 -23.30
CA ASP A 431 -22.68 6.08 -23.43
C ASP A 431 -23.43 6.06 -22.08
N LYS A 432 -22.71 5.91 -20.96
CA LYS A 432 -23.30 6.00 -19.62
C LYS A 432 -23.34 7.43 -19.08
N LEU A 433 -22.63 8.36 -19.71
CA LEU A 433 -22.74 9.77 -19.31
C LEU A 433 -24.18 10.26 -19.55
N PRO A 434 -24.74 11.05 -18.62
CA PRO A 434 -26.05 11.65 -18.85
C PRO A 434 -25.99 12.62 -20.02
N ASP A 435 -27.12 12.79 -20.70
CA ASP A 435 -27.27 13.80 -21.73
C ASP A 435 -27.11 15.21 -21.16
N PHE A 436 -26.69 16.14 -21.97
CA PHE A 436 -26.65 17.54 -21.59
C PHE A 436 -28.06 18.03 -21.28
N SER A 437 -28.21 18.75 -20.19
CA SER A 437 -29.49 19.35 -19.81
C SER A 437 -29.98 20.28 -20.94
N PRO A 438 -31.26 20.21 -21.36
CA PRO A 438 -31.85 21.18 -22.32
C PRO A 438 -31.69 22.63 -21.87
N MET A 439 -31.56 22.88 -20.58
CA MET A 439 -31.35 24.22 -20.03
C MET A 439 -30.05 24.88 -20.46
N TRP A 440 -28.99 24.08 -20.76
CA TRP A 440 -27.70 24.66 -21.20
C TRP A 440 -27.82 25.39 -22.56
N LEU A 441 -28.77 25.00 -23.40
CA LEU A 441 -29.02 25.65 -24.68
C LEU A 441 -29.58 27.08 -24.52
N SER A 442 -30.13 27.38 -23.34
CA SER A 442 -30.67 28.71 -22.98
C SER A 442 -29.90 29.37 -21.83
N ARG A 443 -28.68 28.94 -21.56
CA ARG A 443 -27.83 29.40 -20.44
C ARG A 443 -27.64 30.93 -20.40
N ASP A 444 -27.60 31.57 -21.54
CA ASP A 444 -27.43 33.02 -21.65
C ASP A 444 -28.65 33.80 -21.04
N LYS A 445 -29.78 33.11 -20.82
CA LYS A 445 -30.95 33.62 -20.16
C LYS A 445 -31.05 33.31 -18.68
N LEU A 446 -30.10 32.48 -18.14
CA LEU A 446 -30.10 32.09 -16.74
C LEU A 446 -29.29 33.09 -15.90
N PRO A 447 -29.65 33.29 -14.63
CA PRO A 447 -28.87 34.10 -13.71
C PRO A 447 -27.44 33.53 -13.61
N GLN A 448 -26.44 34.38 -13.81
CA GLN A 448 -25.05 33.99 -13.59
C GLN A 448 -24.78 33.90 -12.10
N LYS A 449 -24.16 32.80 -11.66
CA LYS A 449 -23.61 32.63 -10.33
C LYS A 449 -22.10 32.67 -10.35
N ILE A 450 -21.52 33.41 -9.43
CA ILE A 450 -20.07 33.45 -9.25
C ILE A 450 -19.72 32.38 -8.21
N TYR A 451 -18.86 31.43 -8.59
CA TYR A 451 -18.25 30.46 -7.67
C TYR A 451 -16.84 30.93 -7.33
N ALA A 452 -16.63 31.28 -6.06
CA ALA A 452 -15.29 31.61 -5.57
C ALA A 452 -14.53 30.30 -5.31
N ILE A 453 -13.45 30.10 -6.06
CA ILE A 453 -12.63 28.87 -5.94
C ILE A 453 -11.72 29.03 -4.72
N PRO A 454 -11.84 28.16 -3.70
CA PRO A 454 -10.83 28.09 -2.62
C PRO A 454 -9.45 27.72 -3.21
N ASP A 455 -8.40 28.34 -2.70
CA ASP A 455 -7.02 28.07 -3.16
C ASP A 455 -6.46 26.78 -2.51
N THR A 456 -7.14 25.68 -2.75
CA THR A 456 -6.79 24.31 -2.30
C THR A 456 -6.97 23.34 -3.47
N ILE A 457 -6.33 22.18 -3.38
CA ILE A 457 -6.47 21.10 -4.38
C ILE A 457 -7.94 20.70 -4.53
N GLU A 458 -8.65 20.53 -3.41
CA GLU A 458 -10.06 20.20 -3.36
C GLU A 458 -10.91 21.31 -3.99
N GLY A 459 -10.65 22.56 -3.63
CA GLY A 459 -11.39 23.72 -4.18
C GLY A 459 -11.28 23.84 -5.69
N TRP A 460 -10.10 23.59 -6.24
CA TRP A 460 -9.90 23.55 -7.69
C TRP A 460 -10.62 22.36 -8.34
N ALA A 461 -10.58 21.18 -7.73
CA ALA A 461 -11.33 20.03 -8.24
C ALA A 461 -12.83 20.24 -8.19
N ASP A 462 -13.34 20.79 -7.07
CA ASP A 462 -14.75 21.12 -6.90
C ASP A 462 -15.23 22.17 -7.91
N SER A 463 -14.38 23.13 -8.27
CA SER A 463 -14.72 24.13 -9.29
C SER A 463 -15.07 23.50 -10.64
N LEU A 464 -14.35 22.43 -11.02
CA LEU A 464 -14.67 21.68 -12.23
C LEU A 464 -16.00 20.93 -12.07
N GLY A 465 -16.26 20.33 -10.92
CA GLY A 465 -17.54 19.70 -10.59
C GLY A 465 -18.72 20.69 -10.71
N VAL A 466 -18.60 21.85 -10.09
CA VAL A 466 -19.61 22.93 -10.17
C VAL A 466 -19.83 23.38 -11.61
N LEU A 467 -18.76 23.56 -12.38
CA LEU A 467 -18.87 23.91 -13.80
C LEU A 467 -19.64 22.84 -14.58
N LEU A 468 -19.28 21.58 -14.43
CA LEU A 468 -19.91 20.46 -15.14
C LEU A 468 -21.38 20.28 -14.75
N SER A 469 -21.72 20.50 -13.47
CA SER A 469 -23.12 20.44 -13.00
C SER A 469 -24.04 21.39 -13.77
N SER A 470 -23.51 22.52 -14.23
CA SER A 470 -24.27 23.47 -15.05
C SER A 470 -24.62 22.93 -16.46
N PHE A 471 -23.93 21.91 -16.92
CA PHE A 471 -24.19 21.29 -18.23
C PHE A 471 -25.05 20.04 -18.12
N PHE A 472 -24.89 19.22 -17.09
CA PHE A 472 -25.59 17.94 -16.97
C PHE A 472 -26.91 18.00 -16.19
N GLY A 473 -27.25 19.10 -15.55
CA GLY A 473 -28.59 19.38 -15.00
C GLY A 473 -28.96 18.74 -13.68
N SER A 474 -28.80 17.48 -13.48
CA SER A 474 -29.12 16.80 -12.22
C SER A 474 -27.98 15.87 -11.83
N VAL A 475 -26.92 16.41 -11.30
CA VAL A 475 -25.79 15.61 -10.82
C VAL A 475 -25.52 16.02 -9.39
N ASP A 476 -25.38 15.03 -8.52
CA ASP A 476 -24.96 15.23 -7.13
C ASP A 476 -23.49 15.69 -7.09
N PHE A 477 -23.30 16.97 -7.37
CA PHE A 477 -22.07 17.65 -7.00
C PHE A 477 -22.31 18.38 -5.68
N PRO A 478 -21.29 18.52 -4.82
CA PRO A 478 -21.43 19.22 -3.55
C PRO A 478 -21.84 20.67 -3.68
#